data_a8854c926252cf5f762c078aa024173c
#
_entry.id   a8854c926252cf5f762c078aa024173c
#
_cell.length_a   1.000
_cell.length_b   1.000
_cell.length_c   1.000
_cell.angle_alpha   90.00
_cell.angle_beta   90.00
_cell.angle_gamma   90.00
#
_symmetry.space_group_name_H-M   'P 1'
#
loop_
_entity.id
_entity.type
_entity.pdbx_description
1 polymer ?
#
loop_
_entity_poly.entity_id
_entity_poly.type
_entity_poly.pdbx_seq_one_letter_code
_entity_poly.pdbx_strand_id
1 'polypeptide(L)'
;VDVEAVRTFVAVADGGQFQAAADELGITPQAVSKRIAGLERHLDVALLVRTPHGSRLSAEGRVFLRHARKVLAAVEQAERAVRPGSRSLRVDVLNRRIAPAQAVYRFYRSRPRTGLDVLARGQENAAQAAQAVLLGEADASFRALPADQVPAGISAERLLDTPVQLLAGPAHPLANATAIRPADLAGHRLWVPGIRPGTEWAAFYEALAGEFGLSIDARGPHFGDDALLDTLADSASAATLVGAGDRYLWPPAHDLRRIPLHDPTPVYPHTLLFRTGDRHPVLTGLRRHLRVTAPGTPGDAWVPRWACG
;
A
#
# COMPACT_ATOMS: atom_id res chain seq x y z
N VAL A 1 -21.98 -18.93 -18.17
CA VAL A 1 -21.03 -18.50 -19.23
C VAL A 1 -19.75 -19.28 -19.04
N ASP A 2 -19.34 -20.04 -20.06
CA ASP A 2 -18.09 -20.78 -20.07
C ASP A 2 -16.91 -19.87 -20.48
N VAL A 3 -15.81 -19.91 -19.75
CA VAL A 3 -14.61 -19.09 -19.99
C VAL A 3 -13.98 -19.41 -21.37
N GLU A 4 -13.99 -20.66 -21.77
CA GLU A 4 -13.47 -21.06 -23.09
C GLU A 4 -14.35 -20.55 -24.26
N ALA A 5 -15.66 -20.45 -24.03
CA ALA A 5 -16.53 -19.81 -25.00
C ALA A 5 -16.30 -18.30 -25.08
N VAL A 6 -16.02 -17.63 -23.95
CA VAL A 6 -15.63 -16.21 -23.91
C VAL A 6 -14.29 -15.99 -24.62
N ARG A 7 -13.30 -16.85 -24.38
CA ARG A 7 -12.00 -16.82 -25.08
C ARG A 7 -12.17 -16.98 -26.59
N THR A 8 -12.99 -17.95 -27.01
CA THR A 8 -13.28 -18.19 -28.40
C THR A 8 -13.96 -16.98 -29.05
N PHE A 9 -14.91 -16.35 -28.40
CA PHE A 9 -15.55 -15.13 -28.88
C PHE A 9 -14.55 -13.98 -29.08
N VAL A 10 -13.64 -13.76 -28.13
CA VAL A 10 -12.61 -12.69 -28.23
C VAL A 10 -11.68 -12.99 -29.41
N ALA A 11 -11.21 -14.22 -29.59
CA ALA A 11 -10.37 -14.61 -30.73
C ALA A 11 -11.07 -14.39 -32.09
N VAL A 12 -12.36 -14.73 -32.19
CA VAL A 12 -13.13 -14.46 -33.44
C VAL A 12 -13.32 -12.96 -33.66
N ALA A 13 -13.53 -12.17 -32.57
CA ALA A 13 -13.70 -10.73 -32.66
C ALA A 13 -12.42 -10.02 -33.11
N ASP A 14 -11.25 -10.50 -32.67
CA ASP A 14 -9.96 -9.96 -33.05
C ASP A 14 -9.46 -10.43 -34.41
N GLY A 15 -9.65 -11.71 -34.76
CA GLY A 15 -9.24 -12.30 -36.02
C GLY A 15 -10.21 -12.08 -37.20
N GLY A 16 -11.45 -11.69 -36.93
CA GLY A 16 -12.50 -11.44 -37.93
C GLY A 16 -13.00 -12.70 -38.68
N GLN A 17 -12.40 -13.87 -38.46
CA GLN A 17 -12.70 -15.13 -39.13
C GLN A 17 -12.68 -16.30 -38.14
N PHE A 18 -13.62 -17.24 -38.32
CA PHE A 18 -13.69 -18.46 -37.50
C PHE A 18 -12.47 -19.37 -37.69
N GLN A 19 -11.91 -19.40 -38.94
CA GLN A 19 -10.70 -20.17 -39.20
C GLN A 19 -9.50 -19.61 -38.46
N ALA A 20 -9.27 -18.28 -38.48
CA ALA A 20 -8.16 -17.65 -37.78
C ALA A 20 -8.23 -17.89 -36.26
N ALA A 21 -9.42 -17.79 -35.68
CA ALA A 21 -9.63 -18.11 -34.28
C ALA A 21 -9.41 -19.61 -33.97
N ALA A 22 -9.75 -20.50 -34.88
CA ALA A 22 -9.50 -21.93 -34.72
C ALA A 22 -8.00 -22.24 -34.70
N ASP A 23 -7.24 -21.62 -35.62
CA ASP A 23 -5.79 -21.78 -35.73
C ASP A 23 -5.08 -21.19 -34.45
N GLU A 24 -5.51 -20.03 -34.01
CA GLU A 24 -4.98 -19.39 -32.76
C GLU A 24 -5.21 -20.23 -31.51
N LEU A 25 -6.41 -20.82 -31.41
CA LEU A 25 -6.80 -21.59 -30.21
C LEU A 25 -6.44 -23.08 -30.29
N GLY A 26 -5.90 -23.57 -31.44
CA GLY A 26 -5.55 -24.97 -31.64
C GLY A 26 -6.77 -25.91 -31.63
N ILE A 27 -7.93 -25.44 -32.09
CA ILE A 27 -9.19 -26.21 -32.19
C ILE A 27 -9.78 -26.21 -33.60
N THR A 28 -10.80 -26.99 -33.83
CA THR A 28 -11.45 -27.01 -35.17
C THR A 28 -12.41 -25.83 -35.35
N PRO A 29 -12.64 -25.35 -36.60
CA PRO A 29 -13.66 -24.31 -36.88
C PRO A 29 -15.07 -24.69 -36.46
N GLN A 30 -15.40 -25.99 -36.48
CA GLN A 30 -16.65 -26.50 -35.96
C GLN A 30 -16.78 -26.34 -34.46
N ALA A 31 -15.67 -26.55 -33.72
CA ALA A 31 -15.64 -26.31 -32.26
C ALA A 31 -15.78 -24.81 -31.93
N VAL A 32 -15.12 -23.91 -32.68
CA VAL A 32 -15.31 -22.46 -32.59
C VAL A 32 -16.79 -22.12 -32.78
N SER A 33 -17.41 -22.59 -33.89
CA SER A 33 -18.83 -22.34 -34.21
C SER A 33 -19.77 -22.83 -33.09
N LYS A 34 -19.52 -24.03 -32.55
CA LYS A 34 -20.32 -24.63 -31.48
C LYS A 34 -20.20 -23.81 -30.17
N ARG A 35 -18.99 -23.35 -29.79
CA ARG A 35 -18.77 -22.54 -28.61
C ARG A 35 -19.46 -21.19 -28.73
N ILE A 36 -19.34 -20.51 -29.88
CA ILE A 36 -20.03 -19.24 -30.15
C ILE A 36 -21.55 -19.40 -30.09
N ALA A 37 -22.11 -20.37 -30.79
CA ALA A 37 -23.55 -20.63 -30.76
C ALA A 37 -24.06 -20.97 -29.33
N GLY A 38 -23.26 -21.67 -28.53
CA GLY A 38 -23.55 -21.94 -27.12
C GLY A 38 -23.59 -20.69 -26.29
N LEU A 39 -22.61 -19.79 -26.48
CA LEU A 39 -22.53 -18.51 -25.78
C LEU A 39 -23.70 -17.59 -26.13
N GLU A 40 -23.99 -17.42 -27.41
CA GLU A 40 -25.12 -16.61 -27.91
C GLU A 40 -26.47 -17.13 -27.40
N ARG A 41 -26.67 -18.45 -27.40
CA ARG A 41 -27.87 -19.09 -26.85
C ARG A 41 -27.98 -18.85 -25.34
N HIS A 42 -26.87 -18.93 -24.59
CA HIS A 42 -26.89 -18.67 -23.15
C HIS A 42 -27.24 -17.20 -22.81
N LEU A 43 -26.80 -16.28 -23.66
CA LEU A 43 -27.05 -14.83 -23.49
C LEU A 43 -28.36 -14.38 -24.15
N ASP A 44 -28.98 -15.22 -24.92
CA ASP A 44 -30.18 -14.94 -25.73
C ASP A 44 -30.01 -13.74 -26.68
N VAL A 45 -28.79 -13.55 -27.21
CA VAL A 45 -28.46 -12.49 -28.16
C VAL A 45 -27.39 -12.95 -29.15
N ALA A 46 -27.47 -12.43 -30.40
CA ALA A 46 -26.41 -12.61 -31.36
C ALA A 46 -25.25 -11.65 -31.09
N LEU A 47 -24.05 -12.19 -30.91
CA LEU A 47 -22.83 -11.41 -30.69
C LEU A 47 -22.07 -11.15 -32.00
N LEU A 48 -22.24 -12.06 -32.99
CA LEU A 48 -21.57 -12.00 -34.27
C LEU A 48 -22.59 -12.02 -35.41
N VAL A 49 -22.30 -11.26 -36.45
CA VAL A 49 -23.07 -11.25 -37.73
C VAL A 49 -22.16 -11.81 -38.82
N ARG A 50 -22.64 -12.85 -39.53
CA ARG A 50 -21.91 -13.43 -40.68
C ARG A 50 -21.96 -12.50 -41.88
N THR A 51 -20.82 -12.33 -42.53
CA THR A 51 -20.70 -11.56 -43.76
C THR A 51 -19.99 -12.38 -44.83
N PRO A 52 -20.05 -12.01 -46.14
CA PRO A 52 -19.33 -12.74 -47.21
C PRO A 52 -17.81 -12.79 -46.99
N HIS A 53 -17.25 -11.87 -46.19
CA HIS A 53 -15.81 -11.75 -45.92
C HIS A 53 -15.41 -12.22 -44.51
N GLY A 54 -16.29 -12.90 -43.77
CA GLY A 54 -16.01 -13.38 -42.40
C GLY A 54 -17.13 -13.07 -41.42
N SER A 55 -16.75 -12.66 -40.19
CA SER A 55 -17.70 -12.29 -39.14
C SER A 55 -17.44 -10.88 -38.62
N ARG A 56 -18.51 -10.20 -38.22
CA ARG A 56 -18.46 -8.89 -37.61
C ARG A 56 -19.21 -8.88 -36.28
N LEU A 57 -18.80 -8.02 -35.35
CA LEU A 57 -19.52 -7.82 -34.09
C LEU A 57 -20.88 -7.18 -34.34
N SER A 58 -21.92 -7.71 -33.71
CA SER A 58 -23.20 -7.02 -33.51
C SER A 58 -23.07 -5.81 -32.62
N ALA A 59 -24.12 -5.05 -32.34
CA ALA A 59 -24.13 -3.99 -31.32
C ALA A 59 -23.87 -4.58 -29.93
N GLU A 60 -24.56 -5.70 -29.62
CA GLU A 60 -24.43 -6.47 -28.39
C GLU A 60 -23.02 -7.07 -28.25
N GLY A 61 -22.47 -7.59 -29.36
CA GLY A 61 -21.12 -8.13 -29.43
C GLY A 61 -20.06 -7.10 -29.07
N ARG A 62 -20.19 -5.85 -29.53
CA ARG A 62 -19.28 -4.74 -29.12
C ARG A 62 -19.35 -4.42 -27.64
N VAL A 63 -20.54 -4.44 -27.08
CA VAL A 63 -20.72 -4.25 -25.63
C VAL A 63 -20.11 -5.42 -24.88
N PHE A 64 -20.44 -6.64 -25.27
CA PHE A 64 -19.96 -7.86 -24.62
C PHE A 64 -18.43 -7.99 -24.69
N LEU A 65 -17.78 -7.61 -25.81
CA LEU A 65 -16.32 -7.71 -25.98
C LEU A 65 -15.54 -6.99 -24.88
N ARG A 66 -16.02 -5.80 -24.46
CA ARG A 66 -15.38 -5.04 -23.38
C ARG A 66 -15.42 -5.78 -22.05
N HIS A 67 -16.53 -6.46 -21.77
CA HIS A 67 -16.70 -7.26 -20.55
C HIS A 67 -15.98 -8.61 -20.66
N ALA A 68 -16.02 -9.25 -21.82
CA ALA A 68 -15.32 -10.49 -22.12
C ALA A 68 -13.80 -10.36 -21.87
N ARG A 69 -13.17 -9.30 -22.34
CA ARG A 69 -11.74 -9.01 -22.07
C ARG A 69 -11.44 -8.83 -20.57
N LYS A 70 -12.33 -8.19 -19.83
CA LYS A 70 -12.17 -8.06 -18.35
C LYS A 70 -12.27 -9.41 -17.65
N VAL A 71 -13.19 -10.28 -18.07
CA VAL A 71 -13.33 -11.64 -17.53
C VAL A 71 -12.06 -12.45 -17.79
N LEU A 72 -11.55 -12.44 -19.01
CA LEU A 72 -10.31 -13.16 -19.36
C LEU A 72 -9.10 -12.62 -18.58
N ALA A 73 -8.98 -11.31 -18.45
CA ALA A 73 -7.93 -10.70 -17.64
C ALA A 73 -8.03 -11.12 -16.15
N ALA A 74 -9.23 -11.22 -15.60
CA ALA A 74 -9.45 -11.70 -14.22
C ALA A 74 -9.08 -13.18 -14.06
N VAL A 75 -9.40 -14.03 -15.04
CA VAL A 75 -9.01 -15.46 -15.06
C VAL A 75 -7.49 -15.58 -15.10
N GLU A 76 -6.82 -14.88 -16.00
CA GLU A 76 -5.35 -14.88 -16.09
C GLU A 76 -4.70 -14.33 -14.82
N GLN A 77 -5.30 -13.34 -14.17
CA GLN A 77 -4.84 -12.83 -12.89
C GLN A 77 -4.97 -13.88 -11.79
N ALA A 78 -6.11 -14.61 -11.75
CA ALA A 78 -6.32 -15.70 -10.80
C ALA A 78 -5.31 -16.83 -11.00
N GLU A 79 -5.08 -17.25 -12.25
CA GLU A 79 -4.07 -18.27 -12.59
C GLU A 79 -2.67 -17.82 -12.19
N ARG A 80 -2.29 -16.57 -12.49
CA ARG A 80 -1.01 -15.99 -12.07
C ARG A 80 -0.88 -15.90 -10.55
N ALA A 81 -1.97 -15.60 -9.86
CA ALA A 81 -1.97 -15.47 -8.40
C ALA A 81 -1.59 -16.78 -7.67
N VAL A 82 -1.86 -17.94 -8.28
CA VAL A 82 -1.58 -19.25 -7.68
C VAL A 82 -0.29 -19.91 -8.18
N ARG A 83 0.34 -19.37 -9.22
CA ARG A 83 1.61 -19.90 -9.74
C ARG A 83 2.78 -19.50 -8.81
N PRO A 84 3.54 -20.45 -8.25
CA PRO A 84 4.70 -20.14 -7.42
C PRO A 84 5.72 -19.26 -8.18
N GLY A 85 6.12 -18.13 -7.59
CA GLY A 85 7.18 -17.25 -8.12
C GLY A 85 6.78 -16.28 -9.24
N SER A 86 5.55 -16.32 -9.76
CA SER A 86 5.09 -15.40 -10.82
C SER A 86 4.28 -14.20 -10.31
N ARG A 87 3.84 -14.25 -9.06
CA ARG A 87 3.02 -13.20 -8.44
C ARG A 87 3.90 -12.12 -7.82
N SER A 88 3.60 -10.85 -8.10
CA SER A 88 4.19 -9.73 -7.35
C SER A 88 3.83 -9.82 -5.87
N LEU A 89 4.79 -9.54 -5.01
CA LEU A 89 4.55 -9.34 -3.58
C LEU A 89 3.81 -8.02 -3.38
N ARG A 90 2.64 -8.05 -2.78
CA ARG A 90 1.85 -6.86 -2.47
C ARG A 90 2.07 -6.46 -1.02
N VAL A 91 2.79 -5.35 -0.83
CA VAL A 91 3.09 -4.80 0.49
C VAL A 91 2.24 -3.56 0.73
N ASP A 92 1.38 -3.62 1.72
CA ASP A 92 0.56 -2.48 2.14
C ASP A 92 1.32 -1.59 3.12
N VAL A 93 1.22 -0.30 2.92
CA VAL A 93 1.78 0.75 3.77
C VAL A 93 0.72 1.81 4.05
N LEU A 94 0.80 2.46 5.19
CA LEU A 94 -0.15 3.51 5.57
C LEU A 94 -0.10 4.69 4.58
N ASN A 95 1.11 5.10 4.18
CA ASN A 95 1.36 6.19 3.26
C ASN A 95 2.64 5.88 2.47
N ARG A 96 2.68 6.22 1.18
CA ARG A 96 3.86 6.00 0.32
C ARG A 96 5.05 6.92 0.62
N ARG A 97 4.86 7.97 1.40
CA ARG A 97 5.92 8.93 1.78
C ARG A 97 6.69 8.51 3.03
N ILE A 98 6.14 7.62 3.86
CA ILE A 98 6.75 7.20 5.13
C ILE A 98 7.87 6.17 4.96
N ALA A 99 8.68 6.05 5.99
CA ALA A 99 9.88 5.21 6.01
C ALA A 99 9.68 3.76 5.54
N PRO A 100 8.59 3.02 5.86
CA PRO A 100 8.33 1.69 5.34
C PRO A 100 8.29 1.63 3.81
N ALA A 101 7.58 2.56 3.15
CA ALA A 101 7.52 2.60 1.69
C ALA A 101 8.91 2.84 1.08
N GLN A 102 9.72 3.69 1.71
CA GLN A 102 11.10 3.95 1.28
C GLN A 102 12.01 2.72 1.47
N ALA A 103 11.81 1.97 2.55
CA ALA A 103 12.55 0.73 2.80
C ALA A 103 12.22 -0.35 1.76
N VAL A 104 10.94 -0.53 1.43
CA VAL A 104 10.49 -1.42 0.34
C VAL A 104 11.04 -0.97 -1.01
N TYR A 105 11.08 0.33 -1.29
CA TYR A 105 11.66 0.88 -2.53
C TYR A 105 13.17 0.62 -2.63
N ARG A 106 13.93 0.77 -1.52
CA ARG A 106 15.37 0.41 -1.49
C ARG A 106 15.59 -1.07 -1.79
N PHE A 107 14.75 -1.95 -1.22
CA PHE A 107 14.78 -3.37 -1.55
C PHE A 107 14.55 -3.63 -3.03
N TYR A 108 13.52 -3.02 -3.63
CA TYR A 108 13.24 -3.12 -5.07
C TYR A 108 14.44 -2.65 -5.91
N ARG A 109 15.04 -1.51 -5.57
CA ARG A 109 16.22 -1.00 -6.28
C ARG A 109 17.42 -1.94 -6.24
N SER A 110 17.58 -2.70 -5.16
CA SER A 110 18.64 -3.71 -5.06
C SER A 110 18.33 -4.98 -5.86
N ARG A 111 17.07 -5.14 -6.32
CA ARG A 111 16.56 -6.32 -7.03
C ARG A 111 15.50 -5.94 -8.07
N PRO A 112 15.84 -5.24 -9.14
CA PRO A 112 14.88 -4.58 -10.05
C PRO A 112 14.00 -5.54 -10.86
N ARG A 113 14.31 -6.85 -10.88
CA ARG A 113 13.47 -7.88 -11.54
C ARG A 113 12.47 -8.54 -10.59
N THR A 114 12.36 -8.06 -9.37
CA THR A 114 11.44 -8.61 -8.38
C THR A 114 10.05 -8.05 -8.60
N GLY A 115 9.05 -8.91 -8.76
CA GLY A 115 7.64 -8.50 -8.79
C GLY A 115 7.24 -7.97 -7.41
N LEU A 116 7.00 -6.67 -7.29
CA LEU A 116 6.69 -5.99 -6.04
C LEU A 116 5.73 -4.84 -6.29
N ASP A 117 4.62 -4.81 -5.54
CA ASP A 117 3.61 -3.75 -5.57
C ASP A 117 3.47 -3.13 -4.18
N VAL A 118 3.56 -1.80 -4.11
CA VAL A 118 3.32 -1.06 -2.88
C VAL A 118 1.90 -0.51 -2.90
N LEU A 119 1.08 -1.02 -2.00
CA LEU A 119 -0.30 -0.61 -1.81
C LEU A 119 -0.36 0.49 -0.75
N ALA A 120 -1.37 1.35 -0.84
CA ALA A 120 -1.77 2.30 0.20
C ALA A 120 -3.29 2.23 0.27
N ARG A 121 -3.80 1.20 0.94
CA ARG A 121 -5.23 0.82 0.91
C ARG A 121 -6.09 1.64 1.87
N GLY A 122 -5.46 2.42 2.75
CA GLY A 122 -6.19 3.29 3.67
C GLY A 122 -6.96 2.54 4.76
N GLN A 123 -6.52 1.31 5.14
CA GLN A 123 -7.09 0.66 6.32
C GLN A 123 -6.97 1.58 7.53
N GLU A 124 -8.04 1.65 8.30
CA GLU A 124 -8.13 2.58 9.42
C GLU A 124 -7.21 2.22 10.58
N ASN A 125 -6.95 0.91 10.79
CA ASN A 125 -6.12 0.42 11.89
C ASN A 125 -5.40 -0.89 11.57
N ALA A 126 -4.54 -1.32 12.48
CA ALA A 126 -3.73 -2.54 12.33
C ALA A 126 -4.59 -3.82 12.25
N ALA A 127 -5.74 -3.88 12.92
CA ALA A 127 -6.62 -5.05 12.87
C ALA A 127 -7.22 -5.23 11.46
N GLN A 128 -7.69 -4.17 10.83
CA GLN A 128 -8.17 -4.21 9.44
C GLN A 128 -7.04 -4.57 8.46
N ALA A 129 -5.83 -4.06 8.68
CA ALA A 129 -4.67 -4.41 7.86
C ALA A 129 -4.30 -5.90 7.99
N ALA A 130 -4.33 -6.46 9.21
CA ALA A 130 -4.14 -7.88 9.46
C ALA A 130 -5.22 -8.74 8.79
N GLN A 131 -6.48 -8.31 8.84
CA GLN A 131 -7.58 -8.98 8.15
C GLN A 131 -7.40 -8.97 6.63
N ALA A 132 -6.96 -7.86 6.04
CA ALA A 132 -6.65 -7.77 4.61
C ALA A 132 -5.52 -8.74 4.20
N VAL A 133 -4.52 -8.93 5.07
CA VAL A 133 -3.45 -9.93 4.86
C VAL A 133 -4.01 -11.35 4.95
N LEU A 134 -4.88 -11.66 5.93
CA LEU A 134 -5.52 -12.98 6.05
C LEU A 134 -6.37 -13.31 4.81
N LEU A 135 -7.13 -12.36 4.31
CA LEU A 135 -7.96 -12.50 3.11
C LEU A 135 -7.16 -12.53 1.80
N GLY A 136 -5.85 -12.34 1.86
CA GLY A 136 -4.99 -12.31 0.68
C GLY A 136 -5.17 -11.07 -0.19
N GLU A 137 -5.73 -10.00 0.33
CA GLU A 137 -5.83 -8.70 -0.34
C GLU A 137 -4.50 -7.95 -0.39
N ALA A 138 -3.65 -8.19 0.61
CA ALA A 138 -2.23 -7.87 0.64
C ALA A 138 -1.44 -9.11 1.08
N ASP A 139 -0.15 -9.17 0.81
CA ASP A 139 0.70 -10.26 1.26
C ASP A 139 1.43 -9.93 2.55
N ALA A 140 1.70 -8.65 2.75
CA ALA A 140 2.23 -8.10 3.98
C ALA A 140 1.72 -6.66 4.18
N SER A 141 1.72 -6.18 5.43
CA SER A 141 1.39 -4.80 5.76
C SER A 141 2.29 -4.28 6.87
N PHE A 142 2.78 -3.05 6.73
CA PHE A 142 3.50 -2.36 7.80
C PHE A 142 2.53 -1.63 8.70
N ARG A 143 2.54 -1.98 9.98
CA ARG A 143 1.73 -1.38 11.05
C ARG A 143 2.53 -1.29 12.35
N ALA A 144 1.92 -0.70 13.35
CA ALA A 144 2.40 -0.78 14.72
C ALA A 144 1.30 -1.36 15.60
N LEU A 145 1.57 -2.44 16.30
CA LEU A 145 0.60 -3.03 17.23
C LEU A 145 1.32 -3.79 18.35
N PRO A 146 0.66 -3.92 19.53
CA PRO A 146 1.14 -4.76 20.61
C PRO A 146 1.23 -6.23 20.19
N ALA A 147 2.21 -6.96 20.74
CA ALA A 147 2.41 -8.38 20.41
C ALA A 147 1.21 -9.26 20.76
N ASP A 148 0.49 -8.92 21.84
CA ASP A 148 -0.73 -9.61 22.30
C ASP A 148 -1.96 -9.34 21.43
N GLN A 149 -1.92 -8.36 20.53
CA GLN A 149 -2.98 -8.02 19.59
C GLN A 149 -2.76 -8.61 18.18
N VAL A 150 -1.73 -9.42 17.98
CA VAL A 150 -1.48 -10.09 16.70
C VAL A 150 -2.53 -11.20 16.51
N PRO A 151 -3.37 -11.15 15.46
CA PRO A 151 -4.41 -12.16 15.26
C PRO A 151 -3.83 -13.54 14.93
N ALA A 152 -4.58 -14.59 15.26
CA ALA A 152 -4.24 -15.95 14.85
C ALA A 152 -4.08 -16.03 13.31
N GLY A 153 -3.07 -16.76 12.85
CA GLY A 153 -2.76 -16.88 11.43
C GLY A 153 -1.88 -15.75 10.87
N ILE A 154 -1.60 -14.71 11.65
CA ILE A 154 -0.64 -13.64 11.31
C ILE A 154 0.65 -13.83 12.12
N SER A 155 1.77 -13.64 11.44
CA SER A 155 3.08 -13.42 12.05
C SER A 155 3.41 -11.93 11.99
N ALA A 156 3.99 -11.41 13.06
CA ALA A 156 4.40 -10.02 13.20
C ALA A 156 5.89 -9.94 13.49
N GLU A 157 6.59 -9.05 12.81
CA GLU A 157 8.02 -8.85 12.99
C GLU A 157 8.35 -7.36 12.94
N ARG A 158 8.84 -6.81 14.05
CA ARG A 158 9.32 -5.42 14.10
C ARG A 158 10.64 -5.34 13.33
N LEU A 159 10.61 -4.63 12.19
CA LEU A 159 11.72 -4.59 11.24
C LEU A 159 12.28 -3.20 10.98
N LEU A 160 11.59 -2.16 11.43
CA LEU A 160 12.01 -0.80 11.16
C LEU A 160 11.55 0.11 12.29
N ASP A 161 12.49 0.86 12.85
CA ASP A 161 12.25 1.93 13.81
C ASP A 161 12.53 3.28 13.13
N THR A 162 11.56 4.18 13.19
CA THR A 162 11.71 5.49 12.57
C THR A 162 11.85 6.55 13.65
N PRO A 163 13.03 7.16 13.82
CA PRO A 163 13.19 8.31 14.72
C PRO A 163 12.22 9.43 14.37
N VAL A 164 11.61 10.03 15.38
CA VAL A 164 10.69 11.15 15.22
C VAL A 164 11.46 12.45 15.22
N GLN A 165 11.05 13.39 14.38
CA GLN A 165 11.61 14.73 14.27
C GLN A 165 10.48 15.76 14.37
N LEU A 166 10.77 16.92 14.94
CA LEU A 166 9.91 18.08 14.82
C LEU A 166 10.02 18.65 13.39
N LEU A 167 8.90 19.02 12.80
CA LEU A 167 8.82 19.79 11.57
C LEU A 167 8.13 21.12 11.87
N ALA A 168 8.80 22.21 11.60
CA ALA A 168 8.32 23.56 11.91
C ALA A 168 8.70 24.57 10.82
N GLY A 169 7.93 25.64 10.70
CA GLY A 169 8.24 26.77 9.84
C GLY A 169 9.40 27.63 10.38
N PRO A 170 9.96 28.51 9.55
CA PRO A 170 11.15 29.32 9.92
C PRO A 170 10.89 30.29 11.07
N ALA A 171 9.65 30.72 11.27
CA ALA A 171 9.26 31.63 12.35
C ALA A 171 9.04 30.94 13.72
N HIS A 172 9.04 29.60 13.76
CA HIS A 172 8.82 28.85 14.99
C HIS A 172 10.02 29.00 15.94
N PRO A 173 9.82 29.18 17.28
CA PRO A 173 10.90 29.39 18.24
C PRO A 173 12.00 28.32 18.21
N LEU A 174 11.64 27.07 17.90
CA LEU A 174 12.59 25.95 17.85
C LEU A 174 13.21 25.75 16.45
N ALA A 175 12.86 26.55 15.44
CA ALA A 175 13.30 26.33 14.06
C ALA A 175 14.82 26.29 13.86
N ASN A 176 15.57 27.03 14.69
CA ASN A 176 17.03 27.13 14.61
C ASN A 176 17.77 26.16 15.55
N ALA A 177 17.03 25.32 16.28
CA ALA A 177 17.67 24.31 17.12
C ALA A 177 18.29 23.19 16.27
N THR A 178 19.48 22.76 16.60
CA THR A 178 20.16 21.64 15.92
C THR A 178 19.58 20.30 16.34
N ALA A 179 19.07 20.19 17.56
CA ALA A 179 18.35 19.08 18.14
C ALA A 179 17.67 19.54 19.44
N ILE A 180 16.63 18.86 19.88
CA ILE A 180 15.87 19.17 21.10
C ILE A 180 15.48 17.87 21.83
N ARG A 181 15.18 17.98 23.11
CA ARG A 181 14.60 16.85 23.86
C ARG A 181 13.08 16.83 23.68
N PRO A 182 12.43 15.65 23.74
CA PRO A 182 10.97 15.57 23.69
C PRO A 182 10.28 16.48 24.74
N ALA A 183 10.84 16.57 25.96
CA ALA A 183 10.30 17.43 27.01
C ALA A 183 10.37 18.94 26.67
N ASP A 184 11.28 19.37 25.81
CA ASP A 184 11.39 20.76 25.36
C ASP A 184 10.22 21.17 24.44
N LEU A 185 9.42 20.20 23.97
CA LEU A 185 8.18 20.44 23.23
C LEU A 185 6.99 20.80 24.14
N ALA A 186 7.13 20.66 25.47
CA ALA A 186 6.09 21.03 26.40
C ALA A 186 5.78 22.54 26.27
N GLY A 187 4.51 22.89 26.17
CA GLY A 187 4.06 24.27 25.93
C GLY A 187 4.01 24.69 24.46
N HIS A 188 4.55 23.90 23.53
CA HIS A 188 4.40 24.13 22.09
C HIS A 188 3.18 23.39 21.55
N ARG A 189 2.51 24.00 20.55
CA ARG A 189 1.37 23.38 19.86
C ARG A 189 1.87 22.39 18.82
N LEU A 190 1.69 21.09 19.10
CA LEU A 190 1.95 20.02 18.14
C LEU A 190 0.66 19.71 17.39
N TRP A 191 0.57 20.18 16.16
CA TRP A 191 -0.62 19.99 15.33
C TRP A 191 -0.46 18.77 14.43
N VAL A 192 -1.28 17.75 14.66
CA VAL A 192 -1.24 16.48 13.93
C VAL A 192 -2.67 16.15 13.46
N PRO A 193 -3.15 16.81 12.40
CA PRO A 193 -4.51 16.62 11.90
C PRO A 193 -4.68 15.20 11.34
N GLY A 194 -5.90 14.65 11.49
CA GLY A 194 -6.26 13.34 10.93
C GLY A 194 -5.95 12.15 11.83
N ILE A 195 -5.46 12.36 13.05
CA ILE A 195 -5.42 11.28 14.07
C ILE A 195 -6.85 10.85 14.39
N ARG A 196 -7.11 9.56 14.25
CA ARG A 196 -8.42 8.95 14.59
C ARG A 196 -8.30 8.11 15.83
N PRO A 197 -9.23 8.21 16.81
CA PRO A 197 -9.26 7.33 17.97
C PRO A 197 -9.29 5.85 17.56
N GLY A 198 -8.62 4.99 18.35
CA GLY A 198 -8.55 3.55 18.07
C GLY A 198 -7.57 3.14 16.98
N THR A 199 -6.75 4.07 16.49
CA THR A 199 -5.65 3.76 15.57
C THR A 199 -4.33 3.60 16.33
N GLU A 200 -3.39 2.86 15.77
CA GLU A 200 -2.03 2.74 16.29
C GLU A 200 -1.30 4.09 16.35
N TRP A 201 -1.68 5.02 15.48
CA TRP A 201 -1.16 6.39 15.48
C TRP A 201 -1.64 7.18 16.70
N ALA A 202 -2.94 7.09 17.01
CA ALA A 202 -3.49 7.71 18.21
C ALA A 202 -2.79 7.15 19.46
N ALA A 203 -2.66 5.84 19.57
CA ALA A 203 -2.00 5.18 20.69
C ALA A 203 -0.53 5.61 20.85
N PHE A 204 0.19 5.80 19.74
CA PHE A 204 1.56 6.31 19.78
C PHE A 204 1.63 7.74 20.32
N TYR A 205 0.80 8.65 19.80
CA TYR A 205 0.80 10.05 20.23
C TYR A 205 0.26 10.23 21.66
N GLU A 206 -0.71 9.43 22.07
CA GLU A 206 -1.19 9.39 23.46
C GLU A 206 -0.07 8.98 24.42
N ALA A 207 0.68 7.92 24.10
CA ALA A 207 1.81 7.47 24.89
C ALA A 207 2.93 8.52 24.93
N LEU A 208 3.26 9.13 23.80
CA LEU A 208 4.28 10.19 23.69
C LEU A 208 3.88 11.42 24.50
N ALA A 209 2.63 11.85 24.37
CA ALA A 209 2.10 12.99 25.12
C ALA A 209 2.10 12.74 26.63
N GLY A 210 1.70 11.55 27.06
CA GLY A 210 1.69 11.16 28.47
C GLY A 210 3.09 11.07 29.09
N GLU A 211 4.08 10.57 28.35
CA GLU A 211 5.46 10.43 28.84
C GLU A 211 6.16 11.77 29.00
N PHE A 212 5.99 12.69 28.04
CA PHE A 212 6.75 13.95 27.99
C PHE A 212 5.91 15.20 28.27
N GLY A 213 4.64 15.04 28.69
CA GLY A 213 3.78 16.17 29.04
C GLY A 213 3.40 17.04 27.83
N LEU A 214 3.25 16.44 26.64
CA LEU A 214 2.99 17.18 25.40
C LEU A 214 1.51 17.42 25.17
N SER A 215 1.20 18.50 24.45
CA SER A 215 -0.16 18.82 23.97
C SER A 215 -0.26 18.53 22.47
N ILE A 216 -0.96 17.45 22.11
CA ILE A 216 -1.21 17.09 20.72
C ILE A 216 -2.57 17.65 20.29
N ASP A 217 -2.56 18.56 19.32
CA ASP A 217 -3.77 19.09 18.70
C ASP A 217 -4.11 18.29 17.45
N ALA A 218 -5.07 17.38 17.59
CA ALA A 218 -5.59 16.56 16.49
C ALA A 218 -6.81 17.18 15.77
N ARG A 219 -7.23 18.37 16.21
CA ARG A 219 -8.44 19.03 15.70
C ARG A 219 -8.19 19.69 14.34
N GLY A 220 -9.25 19.77 13.58
CA GLY A 220 -9.27 20.40 12.26
C GLY A 220 -9.37 19.39 11.13
N PRO A 221 -9.83 19.83 9.96
CA PRO A 221 -9.92 18.98 8.77
C PRO A 221 -8.53 18.67 8.24
N HIS A 222 -8.35 17.43 7.80
CA HIS A 222 -7.13 17.01 7.11
C HIS A 222 -7.32 17.23 5.60
N PHE A 223 -6.79 18.33 5.08
CA PHE A 223 -6.81 18.66 3.65
C PHE A 223 -5.65 18.04 2.86
N GLY A 224 -4.92 17.11 3.45
CA GLY A 224 -3.73 16.51 2.87
C GLY A 224 -2.43 17.12 3.38
N ASP A 225 -1.32 16.48 2.97
CA ASP A 225 -0.01 16.86 3.46
C ASP A 225 0.41 18.27 3.00
N ASP A 226 0.00 18.68 1.80
CA ASP A 226 0.40 19.99 1.23
C ASP A 226 -0.18 21.14 2.06
N ALA A 227 -1.47 21.08 2.43
CA ALA A 227 -2.11 22.11 3.26
C ALA A 227 -1.52 22.16 4.70
N LEU A 228 -1.08 21.00 5.22
CA LEU A 228 -0.35 20.96 6.50
C LEU A 228 0.97 21.72 6.37
N LEU A 229 1.76 21.44 5.32
CA LEU A 229 3.07 22.06 5.10
C LEU A 229 2.96 23.57 4.87
N ASP A 230 1.96 24.02 4.10
CA ASP A 230 1.65 25.45 3.91
C ASP A 230 1.36 26.14 5.26
N THR A 231 0.48 25.52 6.06
CA THR A 231 0.13 26.07 7.38
C THR A 231 1.34 26.17 8.30
N LEU A 232 2.22 25.17 8.30
CA LEU A 232 3.45 25.20 9.11
C LEU A 232 4.42 26.27 8.65
N ALA A 233 4.55 26.49 7.34
CA ALA A 233 5.45 27.51 6.78
C ALA A 233 5.07 28.91 7.26
N ASP A 234 3.77 29.20 7.35
CA ASP A 234 3.24 30.51 7.74
C ASP A 234 3.06 30.69 9.27
N SER A 235 3.31 29.62 10.08
CA SER A 235 3.03 29.65 11.51
C SER A 235 4.27 29.86 12.35
N ALA A 236 4.18 30.80 13.27
CA ALA A 236 5.17 30.96 14.35
C ALA A 236 4.92 30.06 15.58
N SER A 237 3.79 29.34 15.65
CA SER A 237 3.40 28.61 16.86
C SER A 237 3.06 27.13 16.62
N ALA A 238 2.72 26.76 15.39
CA ALA A 238 2.39 25.38 15.06
C ALA A 238 3.60 24.62 14.52
N ALA A 239 3.78 23.40 15.01
CA ALA A 239 4.73 22.43 14.50
C ALA A 239 4.05 21.05 14.40
N THR A 240 4.65 20.11 13.70
CA THR A 240 4.18 18.73 13.63
C THR A 240 5.33 17.76 13.84
N LEU A 241 5.01 16.48 14.00
CA LEU A 241 6.00 15.42 14.11
C LEU A 241 6.01 14.57 12.83
N VAL A 242 7.21 14.28 12.35
CA VAL A 242 7.45 13.47 11.14
C VAL A 242 8.52 12.42 11.39
N GLY A 243 8.52 11.35 10.64
CA GLY A 243 9.58 10.36 10.69
C GLY A 243 10.86 10.83 9.97
N ALA A 244 12.04 10.51 10.50
CA ALA A 244 13.33 10.88 9.91
C ALA A 244 13.50 10.36 8.47
N GLY A 245 12.85 9.26 8.10
CA GLY A 245 12.89 8.67 6.75
C GLY A 245 11.74 9.10 5.83
N ASP A 246 10.86 9.99 6.29
CA ASP A 246 9.67 10.38 5.53
C ASP A 246 10.00 11.38 4.43
N ARG A 247 9.41 11.18 3.25
CA ARG A 247 9.62 11.98 2.05
C ARG A 247 8.47 12.96 1.80
N TYR A 248 8.29 13.91 2.68
CA TYR A 248 7.47 15.07 2.39
C TYR A 248 8.27 16.05 1.53
N LEU A 249 7.63 16.55 0.48
CA LEU A 249 8.20 17.54 -0.44
C LEU A 249 7.44 18.84 -0.23
N TRP A 250 8.16 19.94 -0.15
CA TRP A 250 7.59 21.29 -0.07
C TRP A 250 8.41 22.27 -0.93
N PRO A 251 7.80 23.38 -1.37
CA PRO A 251 8.50 24.44 -2.06
C PRO A 251 9.66 24.98 -1.22
N PRO A 252 10.82 25.30 -1.80
CA PRO A 252 11.96 25.87 -1.06
C PRO A 252 11.59 27.14 -0.28
N ALA A 253 10.62 27.91 -0.75
CA ALA A 253 10.14 29.13 -0.09
C ALA A 253 9.51 28.89 1.27
N HIS A 254 9.00 27.67 1.56
CA HIS A 254 8.46 27.33 2.87
C HIS A 254 9.52 27.26 3.96
N ASP A 255 10.76 27.01 3.59
CA ASP A 255 11.92 26.94 4.50
C ASP A 255 11.69 26.12 5.77
N LEU A 256 10.92 25.01 5.65
CA LEU A 256 10.58 24.14 6.77
C LEU A 256 11.83 23.46 7.32
N ARG A 257 11.91 23.40 8.64
CA ARG A 257 13.03 22.84 9.38
C ARG A 257 12.66 21.51 10.00
N ARG A 258 13.52 20.50 9.82
CA ARG A 258 13.46 19.22 10.53
C ARG A 258 14.44 19.25 11.69
N ILE A 259 13.94 19.17 12.91
CA ILE A 259 14.73 19.21 14.12
C ILE A 259 14.70 17.83 14.78
N PRO A 260 15.83 17.12 14.90
CA PRO A 260 15.91 15.83 15.58
C PRO A 260 15.50 15.91 17.05
N LEU A 261 14.85 14.86 17.53
CA LEU A 261 14.59 14.66 18.97
C LEU A 261 15.60 13.66 19.53
N HIS A 262 16.15 13.94 20.71
CA HIS A 262 17.13 13.09 21.41
C HIS A 262 16.96 13.19 22.93
N ASP A 263 17.58 12.30 23.68
CA ASP A 263 17.60 12.25 25.17
C ASP A 263 16.19 12.25 25.81
N PRO A 264 15.34 11.25 25.54
CA PRO A 264 15.54 10.13 24.62
C PRO A 264 15.07 10.45 23.19
N THR A 265 15.48 9.59 22.21
CA THR A 265 15.01 9.65 20.83
C THR A 265 13.68 8.89 20.71
N PRO A 266 12.52 9.54 20.51
CA PRO A 266 11.29 8.81 20.23
C PRO A 266 11.36 8.13 18.88
N VAL A 267 11.01 6.85 18.83
CA VAL A 267 10.93 6.11 17.56
C VAL A 267 9.54 5.52 17.34
N TYR A 268 9.03 5.65 16.13
CA TYR A 268 7.81 4.98 15.71
C TYR A 268 8.16 3.56 15.25
N PRO A 269 7.62 2.51 15.90
CA PRO A 269 7.92 1.13 15.56
C PRO A 269 7.10 0.69 14.35
N HIS A 270 7.75 0.08 13.36
CA HIS A 270 7.07 -0.51 12.22
C HIS A 270 7.24 -2.03 12.25
N THR A 271 6.12 -2.71 12.41
CA THR A 271 6.00 -4.16 12.40
C THR A 271 5.45 -4.62 11.07
N LEU A 272 6.11 -5.57 10.43
CA LEU A 272 5.62 -6.22 9.23
C LEU A 272 4.69 -7.38 9.62
N LEU A 273 3.44 -7.28 9.23
CA LEU A 273 2.41 -8.30 9.37
C LEU A 273 2.37 -9.14 8.09
N PHE A 274 2.33 -10.45 8.21
CA PHE A 274 2.23 -11.39 7.09
C PHE A 274 1.60 -12.71 7.55
N ARG A 275 1.06 -13.52 6.62
CA ARG A 275 0.46 -14.81 7.01
C ARG A 275 1.50 -15.75 7.62
N THR A 276 1.12 -16.40 8.69
CA THR A 276 1.96 -17.45 9.30
C THR A 276 2.20 -18.57 8.28
N GLY A 277 3.46 -18.96 8.11
CA GLY A 277 3.86 -19.97 7.14
C GLY A 277 3.90 -19.50 5.68
N ASP A 278 3.74 -18.20 5.40
CA ASP A 278 3.87 -17.67 4.03
C ASP A 278 5.26 -17.96 3.45
N ARG A 279 5.29 -18.60 2.29
CA ARG A 279 6.49 -19.01 1.59
C ARG A 279 6.83 -18.16 0.37
N HIS A 280 6.21 -16.99 0.23
CA HIS A 280 6.49 -16.10 -0.89
C HIS A 280 7.97 -15.70 -0.92
N PRO A 281 8.73 -16.03 -1.98
CA PRO A 281 10.20 -15.89 -1.97
C PRO A 281 10.63 -14.43 -1.83
N VAL A 282 9.85 -13.49 -2.40
CA VAL A 282 10.12 -12.06 -2.31
C VAL A 282 9.88 -11.54 -0.88
N LEU A 283 8.89 -12.05 -0.15
CA LEU A 283 8.65 -11.71 1.25
C LEU A 283 9.83 -12.14 2.13
N THR A 284 10.29 -13.38 1.94
CA THR A 284 11.49 -13.89 2.64
C THR A 284 12.72 -13.01 2.35
N GLY A 285 12.88 -12.61 1.09
CA GLY A 285 13.96 -11.72 0.65
C GLY A 285 13.84 -10.32 1.26
N LEU A 286 12.63 -9.74 1.30
CA LEU A 286 12.36 -8.43 1.89
C LEU A 286 12.68 -8.43 3.41
N ARG A 287 12.17 -9.40 4.15
CA ARG A 287 12.44 -9.55 5.60
C ARG A 287 13.93 -9.61 5.89
N ARG A 288 14.69 -10.46 5.15
CA ARG A 288 16.14 -10.57 5.28
C ARG A 288 16.84 -9.25 4.97
N HIS A 289 16.43 -8.57 3.91
CA HIS A 289 16.99 -7.27 3.54
C HIS A 289 16.78 -6.23 4.65
N LEU A 290 15.57 -6.13 5.16
CA LEU A 290 15.25 -5.17 6.23
C LEU A 290 16.05 -5.43 7.51
N ARG A 291 16.18 -6.68 7.93
CA ARG A 291 17.01 -7.04 9.11
C ARG A 291 18.47 -6.59 8.99
N VAL A 292 19.00 -6.55 7.76
CA VAL A 292 20.41 -6.20 7.52
C VAL A 292 20.58 -4.70 7.27
N THR A 293 19.60 -4.06 6.61
CA THR A 293 19.78 -2.69 6.09
C THR A 293 18.96 -1.62 6.82
N ALA A 294 18.01 -2.04 7.68
CA ALA A 294 17.31 -1.08 8.52
C ALA A 294 18.31 -0.39 9.47
N PRO A 295 18.20 0.93 9.65
CA PRO A 295 18.97 1.60 10.70
C PRO A 295 18.69 0.91 12.04
N GLY A 296 19.72 0.69 12.82
CA GLY A 296 19.57 0.20 14.18
C GLY A 296 18.72 1.17 15.02
N THR A 297 18.03 0.64 16.01
CA THR A 297 17.34 1.46 17.01
C THR A 297 18.37 2.29 17.76
N PRO A 298 18.20 3.62 17.90
CA PRO A 298 19.10 4.45 18.72
C PRO A 298 19.27 3.89 20.14
N GLY A 299 20.45 4.02 20.72
CA GLY A 299 20.73 3.49 22.05
C GLY A 299 19.93 4.17 23.18
N ASP A 300 19.50 5.41 22.95
CA ASP A 300 18.65 6.22 23.81
C ASP A 300 17.16 6.19 23.37
N ALA A 301 16.76 5.22 22.52
CA ALA A 301 15.43 5.20 21.95
C ALA A 301 14.33 5.04 23.01
N TRP A 302 13.32 5.88 22.91
CA TRP A 302 12.05 5.70 23.58
C TRP A 302 11.02 5.10 22.60
N VAL A 303 10.33 4.08 23.08
CA VAL A 303 9.17 3.50 22.40
C VAL A 303 8.01 3.36 23.37
N PRO A 304 6.75 3.43 22.92
CA PRO A 304 5.61 3.16 23.80
C PRO A 304 5.72 1.77 24.45
N ARG A 305 5.28 1.64 25.70
CA ARG A 305 5.34 0.37 26.45
C ARG A 305 4.66 -0.79 25.70
N TRP A 306 3.56 -0.51 24.99
CA TRP A 306 2.85 -1.51 24.21
C TRP A 306 3.67 -2.03 23.00
N ALA A 307 4.70 -1.33 22.57
CA ALA A 307 5.59 -1.73 21.48
C ALA A 307 6.91 -2.37 21.97
N CYS A 308 7.12 -2.47 23.29
CA CYS A 308 8.22 -3.18 23.91
C CYS A 308 7.84 -4.65 24.08
N GLY A 309 7.87 -5.47 23.03
CA GLY A 309 7.58 -6.91 23.09
C GLY A 309 8.62 -7.70 22.33
#